data_df411ef32ef268ea5b4ff3df97880723
#
_entry.id   df411ef32ef268ea5b4ff3df97880723
#
_cell.length_a   1.000
_cell.length_b   1.000
_cell.length_c   1.000
_cell.angle_alpha   90.00
_cell.angle_beta   90.00
_cell.angle_gamma   90.00
#
_symmetry.space_group_name_H-M   'P 1'
#
loop_
_entity.id
_entity.type
_entity.pdbx_description
1 polymer ?
#
loop_
_entity_poly.entity_id
_entity_poly.type
_entity_poly.pdbx_seq_one_letter_code
_entity_poly.pdbx_strand_id
1 'polypeptide(L)'
;LREAGVRDLARLVYLTNEAELGDFGVDGMTFAEHRFETTSELWTGSLYRERGVEAILGAHVHRVEPGVVHYETLDGQHHELAFDFGMLLPPFGGVPLQAFDRDGTDITSVMFAPSGFMRVDADYTPKPYEQWRGADWPKTYLAPGYDNIFAVGIAFAPPHQISEPRKSPNGTV
;
A
#
# COMPACT_ATOMS: atom_id res chain seq x y z
N LEU A 1 10.56 -23.57 -2.90
CA LEU A 1 10.68 -24.14 -4.24
C LEU A 1 12.13 -24.54 -4.56
N ARG A 2 13.14 -23.69 -4.38
CA ARG A 2 14.56 -24.01 -4.63
C ARG A 2 15.03 -25.17 -3.77
N GLU A 3 14.80 -25.12 -2.47
CA GLU A 3 15.16 -26.22 -1.53
C GLU A 3 14.49 -27.54 -1.87
N ALA A 4 13.26 -27.49 -2.38
CA ALA A 4 12.53 -28.68 -2.83
C ALA A 4 12.90 -29.14 -4.25
N GLY A 5 13.79 -28.43 -4.95
CA GLY A 5 14.20 -28.75 -6.31
C GLY A 5 13.11 -28.61 -7.39
N VAL A 6 12.04 -27.86 -7.10
CA VAL A 6 10.88 -27.69 -8.00
C VAL A 6 10.73 -26.28 -8.52
N ARG A 7 11.75 -25.43 -8.38
CA ARG A 7 11.68 -24.02 -8.82
C ARG A 7 11.37 -23.88 -10.32
N ASP A 8 11.97 -24.72 -11.12
CA ASP A 8 11.84 -24.67 -12.59
C ASP A 8 10.49 -25.19 -13.10
N LEU A 9 9.69 -25.79 -12.22
CA LEU A 9 8.34 -26.24 -12.52
C LEU A 9 7.28 -25.16 -12.24
N ALA A 10 7.69 -24.01 -11.70
CA ALA A 10 6.79 -22.94 -11.30
C ALA A 10 7.12 -21.63 -12.02
N ARG A 11 6.11 -21.05 -12.68
CA ARG A 11 6.13 -19.65 -13.12
C ARG A 11 5.74 -18.78 -11.94
N LEU A 12 6.58 -17.81 -11.55
CA LEU A 12 6.30 -16.86 -10.49
C LEU A 12 6.01 -15.50 -11.12
N VAL A 13 4.84 -14.94 -10.83
CA VAL A 13 4.42 -13.64 -11.33
C VAL A 13 4.14 -12.70 -10.16
N TYR A 14 4.69 -11.50 -10.23
CA TYR A 14 4.34 -10.36 -9.39
C TYR A 14 3.47 -9.41 -10.20
N LEU A 15 2.20 -9.32 -9.86
CA LEU A 15 1.22 -8.46 -10.51
C LEU A 15 0.94 -7.27 -9.60
N THR A 16 1.20 -6.05 -10.08
CA THR A 16 1.07 -4.84 -9.26
C THR A 16 0.60 -3.64 -10.07
N ASN A 17 -0.02 -2.68 -9.40
CA ASN A 17 -0.38 -1.39 -9.97
C ASN A 17 0.78 -0.39 -9.98
N GLU A 18 1.93 -0.72 -9.40
CA GLU A 18 3.13 0.11 -9.48
C GLU A 18 3.52 0.34 -10.94
N ALA A 19 3.89 1.56 -11.28
CA ALA A 19 4.35 1.91 -12.62
C ALA A 19 5.77 1.39 -12.89
N GLU A 20 6.59 1.34 -11.87
CA GLU A 20 7.98 0.87 -11.89
C GLU A 20 8.22 -0.12 -10.77
N LEU A 21 9.07 -1.09 -11.03
CA LEU A 21 9.41 -2.09 -10.02
C LEU A 21 10.22 -1.45 -8.89
N GLY A 22 9.77 -1.65 -7.65
CA GLY A 22 10.43 -1.06 -6.49
C GLY A 22 9.97 0.36 -6.14
N ASP A 23 8.86 0.79 -6.70
CA ASP A 23 8.16 2.03 -6.34
C ASP A 23 7.74 2.03 -4.85
N PHE A 24 7.23 0.91 -4.35
CA PHE A 24 6.77 0.73 -2.97
C PHE A 24 5.73 1.76 -2.49
N GLY A 25 5.03 2.43 -3.41
CA GLY A 25 4.07 3.49 -3.11
C GLY A 25 4.70 4.79 -2.61
N VAL A 26 6.01 4.99 -2.83
CA VAL A 26 6.78 6.18 -2.41
C VAL A 26 7.63 6.76 -3.55
N ASP A 27 7.33 6.40 -4.77
CA ASP A 27 8.07 6.81 -5.97
C ASP A 27 9.54 6.32 -5.99
N GLY A 28 9.76 5.17 -5.36
CA GLY A 28 11.08 4.57 -5.24
C GLY A 28 11.93 5.15 -4.11
N MET A 29 13.09 4.55 -3.93
CA MET A 29 14.08 4.96 -2.93
C MET A 29 15.48 4.86 -3.50
N THR A 30 16.38 5.74 -3.04
CA THR A 30 17.81 5.67 -3.31
C THR A 30 18.55 5.25 -2.04
N PHE A 31 19.40 4.25 -2.18
CA PHE A 31 20.28 3.76 -1.12
C PHE A 31 21.70 4.18 -1.45
N ALA A 32 22.31 4.92 -0.54
CA ALA A 32 23.70 5.34 -0.67
C ALA A 32 24.52 4.87 0.53
N GLU A 33 25.59 4.14 0.28
CA GLU A 33 26.55 3.73 1.31
C GLU A 33 27.99 3.93 0.77
N HIS A 34 28.73 4.79 1.42
CA HIS A 34 30.08 5.21 1.03
C HIS A 34 30.11 5.78 -0.41
N ARG A 35 30.67 5.01 -1.38
CA ARG A 35 30.74 5.38 -2.79
C ARG A 35 29.78 4.59 -3.66
N PHE A 36 28.96 3.76 -3.04
CA PHE A 36 27.98 2.94 -3.73
C PHE A 36 26.60 3.59 -3.60
N GLU A 37 25.93 3.72 -4.72
CA GLU A 37 24.54 4.20 -4.79
C GLU A 37 23.73 3.24 -5.67
N THR A 38 22.53 2.89 -5.24
CA THR A 38 21.59 2.10 -6.01
C THR A 38 20.17 2.55 -5.75
N THR A 39 19.28 2.31 -6.70
CA THR A 39 17.85 2.58 -6.54
C THR A 39 17.09 1.31 -6.15
N SER A 40 15.92 1.49 -5.53
CA SER A 40 15.00 0.38 -5.25
C SER A 40 14.59 -0.36 -6.51
N GLU A 41 14.47 0.34 -7.64
CA GLU A 41 14.18 -0.26 -8.95
C GLU A 41 15.28 -1.23 -9.38
N LEU A 42 16.54 -0.78 -9.40
CA LEU A 42 17.69 -1.61 -9.79
C LEU A 42 17.85 -2.82 -8.86
N TRP A 43 17.73 -2.58 -7.56
CA TRP A 43 17.85 -3.62 -6.55
C TRP A 43 16.75 -4.68 -6.69
N THR A 44 15.48 -4.24 -6.77
CA THR A 44 14.33 -5.14 -6.90
C THR A 44 14.36 -5.89 -8.23
N GLY A 45 14.68 -5.20 -9.33
CA GLY A 45 14.84 -5.80 -10.65
C GLY A 45 15.93 -6.86 -10.69
N SER A 46 17.05 -6.63 -10.02
CA SER A 46 18.13 -7.61 -9.88
C SER A 46 17.67 -8.85 -9.10
N LEU A 47 17.01 -8.64 -7.96
CA LEU A 47 16.48 -9.72 -7.13
C LEU A 47 15.45 -10.57 -7.88
N TYR A 48 14.55 -9.94 -8.65
CA TYR A 48 13.53 -10.64 -9.41
C TYR A 48 14.14 -11.46 -10.56
N ARG A 49 15.13 -10.90 -11.29
CA ARG A 49 15.89 -11.65 -12.30
C ARG A 49 16.60 -12.87 -11.71
N GLU A 50 17.32 -12.67 -10.60
CA GLU A 50 18.00 -13.76 -9.89
C GLU A 50 17.05 -14.89 -9.50
N ARG A 51 15.82 -14.52 -9.11
CA ARG A 51 14.81 -15.45 -8.63
C ARG A 51 13.87 -15.95 -9.72
N GLY A 52 14.00 -15.45 -10.93
CA GLY A 52 13.14 -15.78 -12.06
C GLY A 52 11.68 -15.36 -11.83
N VAL A 53 11.44 -14.23 -11.17
CA VAL A 53 10.11 -13.65 -10.99
C VAL A 53 9.82 -12.74 -12.17
N GLU A 54 8.69 -12.96 -12.82
CA GLU A 54 8.13 -12.08 -13.84
C GLU A 54 7.33 -10.96 -13.16
N ALA A 55 7.57 -9.71 -13.53
CA ALA A 55 6.79 -8.57 -13.04
C ALA A 55 5.83 -8.08 -14.12
N ILE A 56 4.55 -7.93 -13.78
CA ILE A 56 3.52 -7.27 -14.58
C ILE A 56 3.16 -5.98 -13.82
N LEU A 57 3.59 -4.85 -14.38
CA LEU A 57 3.48 -3.53 -13.77
C LEU A 57 2.29 -2.75 -14.35
N GLY A 58 1.88 -1.68 -13.66
CA GLY A 58 0.76 -0.83 -14.08
C GLY A 58 -0.56 -1.60 -14.23
N ALA A 59 -0.72 -2.70 -13.51
CA ALA A 59 -1.85 -3.59 -13.61
C ALA A 59 -2.88 -3.29 -12.50
N HIS A 60 -4.07 -2.89 -12.91
CA HIS A 60 -5.20 -2.71 -12.00
C HIS A 60 -6.07 -3.96 -11.97
N VAL A 61 -6.01 -4.71 -10.88
CA VAL A 61 -6.84 -5.90 -10.67
C VAL A 61 -8.26 -5.48 -10.31
N HIS A 62 -9.22 -5.89 -11.11
CA HIS A 62 -10.63 -5.57 -10.86
C HIS A 62 -11.48 -6.79 -10.50
N ARG A 63 -11.03 -8.01 -10.80
CA ARG A 63 -11.74 -9.23 -10.45
C ARG A 63 -10.78 -10.41 -10.30
N VAL A 64 -11.06 -11.25 -9.32
CA VAL A 64 -10.38 -12.53 -9.11
C VAL A 64 -11.43 -13.63 -9.06
N GLU A 65 -11.23 -14.65 -9.85
CA GLU A 65 -12.05 -15.87 -9.88
C GLU A 65 -11.18 -17.09 -9.60
N PRO A 66 -11.75 -18.25 -9.30
CA PRO A 66 -10.96 -19.45 -9.13
C PRO A 66 -10.06 -19.73 -10.34
N GLY A 67 -8.76 -19.65 -10.16
CA GLY A 67 -7.76 -19.94 -11.17
C GLY A 67 -7.46 -18.80 -12.17
N VAL A 68 -8.09 -17.62 -12.07
CA VAL A 68 -7.83 -16.50 -12.97
C VAL A 68 -7.96 -15.14 -12.30
N VAL A 69 -7.03 -14.25 -12.62
CA VAL A 69 -7.07 -12.82 -12.27
C VAL A 69 -7.37 -12.01 -13.52
N HIS A 70 -8.34 -11.10 -13.44
CA HIS A 70 -8.65 -10.12 -14.48
C HIS A 70 -8.09 -8.76 -14.09
N TYR A 71 -7.32 -8.17 -14.98
CA TYR A 71 -6.69 -6.87 -14.74
C TYR A 71 -6.68 -6.02 -16.02
N GLU A 72 -6.53 -4.73 -15.83
CA GLU A 72 -6.38 -3.73 -16.87
C GLU A 72 -5.01 -3.06 -16.73
N THR A 73 -4.33 -2.83 -17.82
CA THR A 73 -3.06 -2.10 -17.87
C THR A 73 -3.27 -0.61 -18.12
N LEU A 74 -2.24 0.22 -17.90
CA LEU A 74 -2.32 1.69 -18.01
C LEU A 74 -2.75 2.18 -19.41
N ASP A 75 -2.61 1.37 -20.45
CA ASP A 75 -3.07 1.64 -21.79
C ASP A 75 -4.55 1.27 -22.03
N GLY A 76 -5.26 0.84 -20.98
CA GLY A 76 -6.67 0.44 -21.03
C GLY A 76 -6.93 -0.95 -21.60
N GLN A 77 -5.90 -1.77 -21.78
CA GLN A 77 -6.07 -3.14 -22.24
C GLN A 77 -6.47 -4.07 -21.10
N HIS A 78 -7.47 -4.92 -21.38
CA HIS A 78 -7.93 -5.94 -20.44
C HIS A 78 -7.17 -7.26 -20.66
N HIS A 79 -6.75 -7.86 -19.56
CA HIS A 79 -5.96 -9.09 -19.54
C HIS A 79 -6.49 -10.10 -18.54
N GLU A 80 -6.12 -11.35 -18.76
CA GLU A 80 -6.36 -12.46 -17.84
C GLU A 80 -5.04 -13.15 -17.52
N LEU A 81 -4.83 -13.46 -16.25
CA LEU A 81 -3.70 -14.23 -15.77
C LEU A 81 -4.21 -15.47 -15.06
N ALA A 82 -3.96 -16.65 -15.64
CA ALA A 82 -4.26 -17.91 -14.99
C ALA A 82 -3.26 -18.21 -13.86
N PHE A 83 -3.72 -18.79 -12.76
CA PHE A 83 -2.88 -19.20 -11.64
C PHE A 83 -3.39 -20.47 -10.97
N ASP A 84 -2.47 -21.24 -10.40
CA ASP A 84 -2.77 -22.41 -9.54
C ASP A 84 -2.76 -22.01 -8.06
N PHE A 85 -1.94 -21.01 -7.71
CA PHE A 85 -1.84 -20.45 -6.36
C PHE A 85 -1.67 -18.94 -6.43
N GLY A 86 -2.52 -18.20 -5.70
CA GLY A 86 -2.47 -16.75 -5.60
C GLY A 86 -2.29 -16.27 -4.16
N MET A 87 -1.32 -15.38 -3.93
CA MET A 87 -1.20 -14.59 -2.70
C MET A 87 -1.72 -13.19 -2.99
N LEU A 88 -2.92 -12.89 -2.49
CA LEU A 88 -3.57 -11.60 -2.69
C LEU A 88 -3.29 -10.70 -1.49
N LEU A 89 -2.79 -9.50 -1.77
CA LEU A 89 -2.51 -8.48 -0.77
C LEU A 89 -3.42 -7.27 -1.03
N PRO A 90 -4.69 -7.34 -0.59
CA PRO A 90 -5.61 -6.21 -0.74
C PRO A 90 -5.13 -5.02 0.10
N PRO A 91 -5.54 -3.78 -0.25
CA PRO A 91 -5.29 -2.62 0.59
C PRO A 91 -5.78 -2.85 2.01
N PHE A 92 -5.02 -2.36 2.99
CA PHE A 92 -5.46 -2.39 4.38
C PHE A 92 -6.66 -1.47 4.57
N GLY A 93 -7.65 -1.96 5.30
CA GLY A 93 -8.79 -1.19 5.77
C GLY A 93 -8.92 -1.32 7.28
N GLY A 94 -9.39 -0.27 7.93
CA GLY A 94 -9.72 -0.34 9.35
C GLY A 94 -10.97 -1.21 9.58
N VAL A 95 -11.04 -1.83 10.75
CA VAL A 95 -12.25 -2.53 11.19
C VAL A 95 -13.34 -1.49 11.51
N PRO A 96 -14.60 -1.67 11.10
CA PRO A 96 -15.70 -0.74 11.41
C PRO A 96 -16.07 -0.81 12.89
N LEU A 97 -15.24 -0.19 13.73
CA LEU A 97 -15.47 -0.06 15.16
C LEU A 97 -16.39 1.13 15.44
N GLN A 98 -17.19 1.02 16.49
CA GLN A 98 -17.94 2.13 17.06
C GLN A 98 -17.30 2.56 18.39
N ALA A 99 -17.21 3.85 18.62
CA ALA A 99 -16.69 4.43 19.84
C ALA A 99 -17.79 5.26 20.53
N PHE A 100 -17.91 5.07 21.83
CA PHE A 100 -18.82 5.83 22.67
C PHE A 100 -18.06 6.43 23.84
N ASP A 101 -18.40 7.65 24.21
CA ASP A 101 -17.86 8.27 25.40
C ASP A 101 -18.51 7.68 26.68
N ARG A 102 -18.08 8.21 27.83
CA ARG A 102 -18.58 7.76 29.15
C ARG A 102 -20.08 7.93 29.31
N ASP A 103 -20.66 8.90 28.65
CA ASP A 103 -22.09 9.24 28.77
C ASP A 103 -22.92 8.53 27.67
N GLY A 104 -22.29 7.68 26.87
CA GLY A 104 -22.94 6.91 25.80
C GLY A 104 -23.10 7.69 24.49
N THR A 105 -22.49 8.86 24.35
CA THR A 105 -22.49 9.63 23.11
C THR A 105 -21.62 8.96 22.07
N ASP A 106 -22.11 8.80 20.85
CA ASP A 106 -21.33 8.26 19.74
C ASP A 106 -20.24 9.25 19.32
N ILE A 107 -18.98 8.85 19.49
CA ILE A 107 -17.79 9.60 19.12
C ILE A 107 -17.01 8.91 17.98
N THR A 108 -17.64 7.97 17.27
CA THR A 108 -17.00 7.17 16.22
C THR A 108 -16.29 8.04 15.17
N SER A 109 -16.94 9.09 14.68
CA SER A 109 -16.37 10.01 13.67
C SER A 109 -15.22 10.88 14.20
N VAL A 110 -15.14 11.06 15.52
CA VAL A 110 -14.01 11.73 16.16
C VAL A 110 -12.81 10.81 16.24
N MET A 111 -13.05 9.54 16.61
CA MET A 111 -12.02 8.53 16.86
C MET A 111 -11.50 7.88 15.59
N PHE A 112 -12.34 7.71 14.56
CA PHE A 112 -11.98 6.97 13.35
C PHE A 112 -12.19 7.83 12.09
N ALA A 113 -11.28 7.66 11.14
CA ALA A 113 -11.46 8.16 9.78
C ALA A 113 -12.48 7.29 9.02
N PRO A 114 -13.03 7.77 7.87
CA PRO A 114 -13.95 6.97 7.05
C PRO A 114 -13.36 5.63 6.58
N SER A 115 -12.04 5.52 6.51
CA SER A 115 -11.30 4.28 6.21
C SER A 115 -11.30 3.26 7.35
N GLY A 116 -11.86 3.60 8.53
CA GLY A 116 -11.87 2.78 9.72
C GLY A 116 -10.58 2.81 10.55
N PHE A 117 -9.55 3.52 10.08
CA PHE A 117 -8.33 3.73 10.87
C PHE A 117 -8.53 4.81 11.93
N MET A 118 -7.83 4.64 13.05
CA MET A 118 -7.93 5.55 14.20
C MET A 118 -7.25 6.90 13.91
N ARG A 119 -7.95 7.99 14.20
CA ARG A 119 -7.36 9.34 14.18
C ARG A 119 -6.40 9.51 15.37
N VAL A 120 -5.32 10.23 15.12
CA VAL A 120 -4.27 10.50 16.11
C VAL A 120 -3.88 11.98 16.08
N ASP A 121 -2.85 12.36 16.81
CA ASP A 121 -2.28 13.73 16.89
C ASP A 121 -1.58 14.16 15.58
N ALA A 122 -2.28 14.04 14.46
CA ALA A 122 -1.82 14.44 13.13
C ALA A 122 -2.67 15.58 12.57
N ASP A 123 -2.14 16.30 11.58
CA ASP A 123 -2.90 17.35 10.87
C ASP A 123 -3.70 16.72 9.72
N TYR A 124 -4.99 16.58 9.88
CA TYR A 124 -5.93 16.05 8.88
C TYR A 124 -6.59 17.15 8.04
N THR A 125 -6.10 18.37 8.10
CA THR A 125 -6.63 19.48 7.26
C THR A 125 -6.34 19.16 5.79
N PRO A 126 -7.36 19.16 4.91
CA PRO A 126 -7.13 18.95 3.48
C PRO A 126 -6.16 19.97 2.89
N LYS A 127 -5.11 19.50 2.24
CA LYS A 127 -4.07 20.32 1.61
C LYS A 127 -3.71 19.74 0.25
N PRO A 128 -3.26 20.56 -0.73
CA PRO A 128 -2.58 20.04 -1.92
C PRO A 128 -1.34 19.22 -1.53
N TYR A 129 -1.00 18.23 -2.36
CA TYR A 129 0.10 17.29 -2.07
C TYR A 129 1.41 18.00 -1.71
N GLU A 130 1.77 19.05 -2.46
CA GLU A 130 3.03 19.80 -2.31
C GLU A 130 3.13 20.58 -0.99
N GLN A 131 2.02 20.75 -0.29
CA GLN A 131 1.96 21.45 0.99
C GLN A 131 2.13 20.54 2.20
N TRP A 132 2.06 19.22 2.02
CA TRP A 132 2.26 18.27 3.10
C TRP A 132 3.71 18.27 3.58
N ARG A 133 3.89 18.11 4.90
CA ARG A 133 5.20 18.11 5.55
C ARG A 133 5.27 16.98 6.58
N GLY A 134 6.46 16.53 6.91
CA GLY A 134 6.67 15.56 7.98
C GLY A 134 6.12 16.03 9.34
N ALA A 135 6.00 17.34 9.55
CA ALA A 135 5.41 17.91 10.76
C ALA A 135 3.89 17.67 10.88
N ASP A 136 3.20 17.35 9.79
CA ASP A 136 1.78 17.02 9.77
C ASP A 136 1.50 15.59 10.28
N TRP A 137 2.51 14.75 10.29
CA TRP A 137 2.44 13.37 10.79
C TRP A 137 2.37 13.33 12.32
N PRO A 138 1.80 12.26 12.91
CA PRO A 138 1.67 12.14 14.35
C PRO A 138 3.02 12.13 15.06
N LYS A 139 3.06 12.65 16.27
CA LYS A 139 4.24 12.64 17.15
C LYS A 139 4.12 11.63 18.27
N THR A 140 2.93 11.47 18.81
CA THR A 140 2.67 10.60 19.97
C THR A 140 1.73 9.46 19.66
N TYR A 141 1.00 9.52 18.53
CA TYR A 141 -0.07 8.60 18.14
C TYR A 141 -1.23 8.53 19.14
N LEU A 142 -1.43 9.57 19.93
CA LEU A 142 -2.55 9.73 20.86
C LEU A 142 -3.85 10.01 20.09
N ALA A 143 -4.95 9.42 20.56
CA ALA A 143 -6.28 9.74 20.07
C ALA A 143 -6.67 11.19 20.38
N PRO A 144 -7.43 11.87 19.52
CA PRO A 144 -7.86 13.24 19.77
C PRO A 144 -8.65 13.37 21.08
N GLY A 145 -8.18 14.26 21.97
CA GLY A 145 -8.84 14.52 23.25
C GLY A 145 -8.59 13.51 24.37
N TYR A 146 -7.69 12.55 24.16
CA TYR A 146 -7.31 11.53 25.14
C TYR A 146 -5.81 11.53 25.37
N ASP A 147 -5.40 11.22 26.59
CA ASP A 147 -3.99 11.13 27.02
C ASP A 147 -3.52 9.70 27.28
N ASN A 148 -4.42 8.72 27.15
CA ASN A 148 -4.20 7.32 27.48
C ASN A 148 -4.69 6.33 26.40
N ILE A 149 -5.12 6.83 25.24
CA ILE A 149 -5.57 6.00 24.09
C ILE A 149 -4.62 6.24 22.92
N PHE A 150 -4.01 5.17 22.42
CA PHE A 150 -3.00 5.24 21.36
C PHE A 150 -3.38 4.31 20.20
N ALA A 151 -3.10 4.75 18.98
CA ALA A 151 -3.04 3.83 17.85
C ALA A 151 -1.65 3.19 17.80
N VAL A 152 -1.59 1.87 17.53
CA VAL A 152 -0.34 1.11 17.50
C VAL A 152 -0.11 0.50 16.12
N GLY A 153 1.11 0.59 15.62
CA GLY A 153 1.48 0.05 14.30
C GLY A 153 0.72 0.75 13.17
N ILE A 154 0.12 -0.02 12.28
CA ILE A 154 -0.64 0.47 11.12
C ILE A 154 -2.11 0.84 11.46
N ALA A 155 -2.50 0.87 12.73
CA ALA A 155 -3.88 1.13 13.13
C ALA A 155 -4.30 2.61 13.04
N PHE A 156 -3.35 3.53 12.87
CA PHE A 156 -3.64 4.95 12.74
C PHE A 156 -4.03 5.35 11.30
N ALA A 157 -4.89 6.36 11.18
CA ALA A 157 -5.21 6.98 9.91
C ALA A 157 -4.03 7.86 9.46
N PRO A 158 -3.38 7.59 8.32
CA PRO A 158 -2.36 8.50 7.80
C PRO A 158 -3.01 9.83 7.42
N PRO A 159 -2.38 10.98 7.72
CA PRO A 159 -2.96 12.31 7.40
C PRO A 159 -2.99 12.59 5.90
N HIS A 160 -2.08 11.98 5.13
CA HIS A 160 -1.98 12.09 3.69
C HIS A 160 -1.26 10.87 3.09
N GLN A 161 -1.29 10.75 1.78
CA GLN A 161 -0.50 9.76 1.05
C GLN A 161 0.99 10.12 1.10
N ILE A 162 1.86 9.10 1.13
CA ILE A 162 3.30 9.28 1.18
C ILE A 162 3.82 9.76 -0.19
N SER A 163 3.26 9.22 -1.27
CA SER A 163 3.58 9.63 -2.64
C SER A 163 2.41 10.34 -3.30
N GLU A 164 2.70 11.09 -4.37
CA GLU A 164 1.67 11.68 -5.21
C GLU A 164 0.77 10.59 -5.79
N PRO A 165 -0.58 10.77 -5.75
CA PRO A 165 -1.49 9.78 -6.31
C PRO A 165 -1.27 9.61 -7.82
N ARG A 166 -1.02 8.38 -8.25
CA ARG A 166 -0.94 8.04 -9.67
C ARG A 166 -2.31 7.68 -10.21
N LYS A 167 -2.53 7.98 -11.49
CA LYS A 167 -3.76 7.58 -12.17
C LYS A 167 -3.62 6.15 -12.67
N SER A 168 -4.56 5.32 -12.29
CA SER A 168 -4.82 4.04 -12.98
C SER A 168 -5.86 4.25 -14.08
N PRO A 169 -6.07 3.29 -14.99
CA PRO A 169 -7.13 3.34 -16.02
C PRO A 169 -8.51 3.62 -15.42
N ASN A 170 -8.78 3.10 -14.23
CA ASN A 170 -10.08 3.20 -13.54
C ASN A 170 -10.11 4.27 -12.43
N GLY A 171 -9.14 5.16 -12.37
CA GLY A 171 -9.12 6.24 -11.38
C GLY A 171 -7.76 6.49 -10.76
N THR A 172 -7.77 6.96 -9.50
CA THR A 172 -6.57 7.25 -8.71
C THR A 172 -6.25 6.08 -7.79
N VAL A 173 -5.02 5.69 -7.75
CA VAL A 173 -4.50 4.64 -6.84
C VAL A 173 -4.07 5.28 -5.54
#